data_4c5ba7fef26ab92f9fd38284b602aae2
#
_entry.id   4c5ba7fef26ab92f9fd38284b602aae2
#
_cell.length_a   1.000
_cell.length_b   1.000
_cell.length_c   1.000
_cell.angle_alpha   90.00
_cell.angle_beta   90.00
_cell.angle_gamma   90.00
#
_symmetry.space_group_name_H-M   'P 1'
#
loop_
_entity.id
_entity.type
_entity.pdbx_description
1 polymer ?
#
loop_
_entity_poly.entity_id
_entity_poly.type
_entity_poly.pdbx_seq_one_letter_code
_entity_poly.pdbx_strand_id
1 'polypeptide(L)'
;IMTAVETVIREGRPHGKLCIGFTPDEEIGEGADLFDIPGFGADFAYTVDGGDAGDIEYENFNAAAATVTIHGFSVHPGSAKDTMINASNVAMEFHGALPVMARPETTEGRQGFYHLCQMYGDVTTAKLGYILRDHDAAKLQFKKDNMQDIADYLNGKYGAGTVEVEIKDSYRNMLEKIKPHFHLIETARKAVRMAGLEPVEVPVRGGTDGATLSWNGLPCPNLGTGGFNFHGVCECTTAE
;
A
#
# COMPACT_ATOMS: atom_id res chain seq x y z
N ILE A 1 -2.37 -23.61 -6.57
CA ILE A 1 -1.14 -23.80 -7.38
C ILE A 1 -0.81 -25.28 -7.48
N MET A 2 -0.52 -25.99 -6.39
CA MET A 2 -0.05 -27.38 -6.42
C MET A 2 -1.04 -28.33 -7.13
N THR A 3 -2.34 -28.25 -6.84
CA THR A 3 -3.39 -29.04 -7.50
C THR A 3 -3.45 -28.77 -9.01
N ALA A 4 -3.29 -27.51 -9.43
CA ALA A 4 -3.27 -27.15 -10.85
C ALA A 4 -2.07 -27.79 -11.58
N VAL A 5 -0.89 -27.74 -10.98
CA VAL A 5 0.33 -28.33 -11.54
C VAL A 5 0.20 -29.88 -11.61
N GLU A 6 -0.28 -30.49 -10.53
CA GLU A 6 -0.54 -31.94 -10.51
C GLU A 6 -1.52 -32.37 -11.62
N THR A 7 -2.57 -31.58 -11.84
CA THR A 7 -3.55 -31.83 -12.90
C THR A 7 -2.92 -31.74 -14.29
N VAL A 8 -2.12 -30.71 -14.55
CA VAL A 8 -1.40 -30.54 -15.82
C VAL A 8 -0.50 -31.74 -16.10
N ILE A 9 0.26 -32.20 -15.11
CA ILE A 9 1.16 -33.36 -15.24
C ILE A 9 0.34 -34.64 -15.47
N ARG A 10 -0.68 -34.90 -14.65
CA ARG A 10 -1.51 -36.11 -14.72
C ARG A 10 -2.23 -36.25 -16.05
N GLU A 11 -2.71 -35.14 -16.61
CA GLU A 11 -3.45 -35.13 -17.86
C GLU A 11 -2.56 -34.98 -19.09
N GLY A 12 -1.25 -34.82 -18.92
CA GLY A 12 -0.30 -34.64 -20.01
C GLY A 12 -0.60 -33.43 -20.89
N ARG A 13 -1.14 -32.37 -20.29
CA ARG A 13 -1.45 -31.12 -21.02
C ARG A 13 -0.17 -30.43 -21.51
N PRO A 14 -0.17 -29.90 -22.74
CA PRO A 14 0.96 -29.12 -23.22
C PRO A 14 1.19 -27.90 -22.31
N HIS A 15 2.42 -27.71 -21.89
CA HIS A 15 2.80 -26.55 -21.07
C HIS A 15 4.22 -26.10 -21.36
N GLY A 16 4.52 -24.84 -21.11
CA GLY A 16 5.87 -24.31 -21.06
C GLY A 16 6.59 -24.66 -19.75
N LYS A 17 7.71 -24.00 -19.47
CA LYS A 17 8.39 -24.10 -18.18
C LYS A 17 7.47 -23.52 -17.08
N LEU A 18 7.23 -24.30 -16.04
CA LEU A 18 6.48 -23.88 -14.87
C LEU A 18 7.47 -23.71 -13.71
N CYS A 19 7.53 -22.50 -13.15
CA CYS A 19 8.28 -22.19 -11.95
C CYS A 19 7.30 -21.93 -10.81
N ILE A 20 7.54 -22.52 -9.63
CA ILE A 20 6.66 -22.40 -8.47
C ILE A 20 7.50 -21.81 -7.35
N GLY A 21 7.01 -20.74 -6.72
CA GLY A 21 7.63 -20.10 -5.58
C GLY A 21 6.59 -19.85 -4.48
N PHE A 22 7.04 -19.92 -3.25
CA PHE A 22 6.29 -19.53 -2.05
C PHE A 22 7.16 -18.56 -1.27
N THR A 23 6.63 -17.39 -0.96
CA THR A 23 7.33 -16.35 -0.23
C THR A 23 6.90 -16.39 1.23
N PRO A 24 7.83 -16.36 2.20
CA PRO A 24 7.53 -16.11 3.61
C PRO A 24 7.39 -14.60 3.84
N ASP A 25 6.85 -14.20 5.00
CA ASP A 25 6.86 -12.81 5.49
C ASP A 25 6.13 -11.78 4.59
N GLU A 26 5.18 -12.23 3.75
CA GLU A 26 4.37 -11.33 2.91
C GLU A 26 3.56 -10.35 3.77
N GLU A 27 2.97 -10.81 4.87
CA GLU A 27 2.11 -10.02 5.77
C GLU A 27 2.83 -8.84 6.47
N ILE A 28 4.14 -8.87 6.52
CA ILE A 28 4.95 -7.74 6.99
C ILE A 28 5.58 -6.93 5.86
N GLY A 29 5.24 -7.26 4.60
CA GLY A 29 5.68 -6.56 3.39
C GLY A 29 7.09 -6.89 2.93
N GLU A 30 7.68 -8.00 3.39
CA GLU A 30 9.06 -8.41 3.07
C GLU A 30 9.12 -9.68 2.19
N GLY A 31 7.97 -10.22 1.76
CA GLY A 31 7.88 -11.49 1.06
C GLY A 31 8.71 -11.61 -0.20
N ALA A 32 8.75 -10.57 -1.01
CA ALA A 32 9.47 -10.56 -2.29
C ALA A 32 10.87 -9.91 -2.22
N ASP A 33 11.30 -9.38 -1.08
CA ASP A 33 12.54 -8.59 -0.96
C ASP A 33 13.80 -9.37 -1.30
N LEU A 34 13.85 -10.62 -0.89
CA LEU A 34 14.98 -11.53 -1.11
C LEU A 34 14.73 -12.57 -2.21
N PHE A 35 13.66 -12.41 -3.00
CA PHE A 35 13.30 -13.35 -4.03
C PHE A 35 14.31 -13.33 -5.19
N ASP A 36 14.97 -14.46 -5.43
CA ASP A 36 15.95 -14.61 -6.52
C ASP A 36 15.25 -14.74 -7.89
N ILE A 37 14.85 -13.60 -8.48
CA ILE A 37 14.19 -13.55 -9.79
C ILE A 37 15.04 -14.19 -10.89
N PRO A 38 16.35 -13.91 -11.02
CA PRO A 38 17.19 -14.57 -12.01
C PRO A 38 17.24 -16.09 -11.83
N GLY A 39 17.41 -16.57 -10.60
CA GLY A 39 17.43 -18.01 -10.27
C GLY A 39 16.07 -18.68 -10.47
N PHE A 40 14.98 -17.99 -10.22
CA PHE A 40 13.62 -18.44 -10.50
C PHE A 40 13.41 -18.68 -11.99
N GLY A 41 13.95 -17.81 -12.83
CA GLY A 41 14.09 -18.00 -14.27
C GLY A 41 12.75 -18.08 -15.02
N ALA A 42 11.76 -17.31 -14.60
CA ALA A 42 10.50 -17.09 -15.30
C ALA A 42 10.51 -15.74 -16.02
N ASP A 43 9.82 -15.66 -17.16
CA ASP A 43 9.69 -14.41 -17.93
C ASP A 43 8.59 -13.51 -17.37
N PHE A 44 7.60 -14.10 -16.72
CA PHE A 44 6.48 -13.46 -16.02
C PHE A 44 5.88 -14.41 -14.99
N ALA A 45 5.06 -13.88 -14.09
CA ALA A 45 4.42 -14.67 -13.05
C ALA A 45 3.00 -14.18 -12.75
N TYR A 46 2.30 -14.91 -11.89
CA TYR A 46 1.11 -14.48 -11.20
C TYR A 46 1.29 -14.81 -9.72
N THR A 47 0.96 -13.86 -8.85
CA THR A 47 0.70 -14.17 -7.44
C THR A 47 -0.74 -14.67 -7.30
N VAL A 48 -1.01 -15.53 -6.32
CA VAL A 48 -2.36 -16.00 -5.97
C VAL A 48 -2.59 -15.60 -4.52
N ASP A 49 -2.98 -14.33 -4.34
CA ASP A 49 -3.05 -13.64 -3.05
C ASP A 49 -4.09 -12.51 -3.09
N GLY A 50 -5.01 -12.56 -4.03
CA GLY A 50 -6.05 -11.55 -4.21
C GLY A 50 -7.35 -11.89 -3.49
N GLY A 51 -8.37 -11.06 -3.71
CA GLY A 51 -9.69 -11.14 -3.12
C GLY A 51 -10.56 -12.28 -3.63
N ASP A 52 -11.70 -11.94 -4.17
CA ASP A 52 -12.72 -12.90 -4.62
C ASP A 52 -12.22 -13.77 -5.78
N ALA A 53 -12.75 -14.98 -5.87
CA ALA A 53 -12.46 -15.87 -6.99
C ALA A 53 -12.92 -15.21 -8.32
N GLY A 54 -11.99 -14.98 -9.23
CA GLY A 54 -12.25 -14.27 -10.48
C GLY A 54 -11.66 -12.86 -10.50
N ASP A 55 -11.18 -12.35 -9.38
CA ASP A 55 -10.47 -11.08 -9.34
C ASP A 55 -9.13 -11.16 -10.07
N ILE A 56 -8.86 -10.10 -10.83
CA ILE A 56 -7.59 -9.88 -11.53
C ILE A 56 -7.09 -8.51 -11.11
N GLU A 57 -5.97 -8.49 -10.41
CA GLU A 57 -5.41 -7.31 -9.80
C GLU A 57 -4.06 -6.99 -10.46
N TYR A 58 -3.95 -5.86 -11.11
CA TYR A 58 -2.74 -5.43 -11.82
C TYR A 58 -2.40 -3.96 -11.60
N GLU A 59 -3.10 -3.35 -10.67
CA GLU A 59 -2.77 -2.05 -10.10
C GLU A 59 -3.02 -2.03 -8.60
N ASN A 60 -2.17 -1.34 -7.89
CA ASN A 60 -2.21 -1.18 -6.45
C ASN A 60 -1.87 0.26 -6.05
N PHE A 61 -1.99 0.60 -4.78
CA PHE A 61 -1.55 1.93 -4.34
C PHE A 61 -0.04 2.15 -4.56
N ASN A 62 0.33 3.41 -4.83
CA ASN A 62 1.62 3.93 -4.41
C ASN A 62 1.53 4.31 -2.93
N ALA A 63 2.59 4.12 -2.17
CA ALA A 63 2.61 4.24 -0.74
C ALA A 63 3.80 5.02 -0.21
N ALA A 64 3.55 5.80 0.83
CA ALA A 64 4.57 6.41 1.65
C ALA A 64 4.16 6.40 3.12
N ALA A 65 5.14 6.43 4.01
CA ALA A 65 4.96 6.71 5.43
C ALA A 65 5.46 8.13 5.73
N ALA A 66 4.79 8.83 6.63
CA ALA A 66 5.24 10.14 7.09
C ALA A 66 5.25 10.20 8.61
N THR A 67 6.31 10.76 9.16
CA THR A 67 6.43 11.09 10.58
C THR A 67 6.49 12.60 10.71
N VAL A 68 5.57 13.16 11.48
CA VAL A 68 5.57 14.58 11.83
C VAL A 68 6.00 14.71 13.29
N THR A 69 7.11 15.39 13.51
CA THR A 69 7.61 15.68 14.86
C THR A 69 7.40 17.15 15.16
N ILE A 70 6.80 17.45 16.32
CA ILE A 70 6.54 18.81 16.78
C ILE A 70 7.36 19.07 18.03
N HIS A 71 8.11 20.17 18.02
CA HIS A 71 8.92 20.65 19.13
C HIS A 71 8.23 21.85 19.78
N GLY A 72 7.76 21.67 21.01
CA GLY A 72 7.13 22.71 21.80
C GLY A 72 8.11 23.44 22.70
N PHE A 73 7.62 24.52 23.31
CA PHE A 73 8.32 25.26 24.33
C PHE A 73 7.44 25.41 25.56
N SER A 74 7.75 24.69 26.62
CA SER A 74 6.96 24.66 27.85
C SER A 74 7.41 25.75 28.82
N VAL A 75 6.44 26.44 29.40
CA VAL A 75 6.61 27.38 30.52
C VAL A 75 5.44 27.19 31.49
N HIS A 76 5.51 27.88 32.66
CA HIS A 76 4.39 27.82 33.60
C HIS A 76 3.09 28.33 32.97
N PRO A 77 1.97 27.61 33.04
CA PRO A 77 0.73 27.98 32.34
C PRO A 77 0.21 29.38 32.66
N GLY A 78 0.38 29.82 33.89
CA GLY A 78 -0.02 31.18 34.32
C GLY A 78 0.78 32.33 33.69
N SER A 79 1.93 32.02 33.06
CA SER A 79 2.83 33.01 32.37
C SER A 79 3.03 32.64 30.90
N ALA A 80 2.17 31.81 30.35
CA ALA A 80 2.36 31.20 29.04
C ALA A 80 2.02 32.12 27.85
N LYS A 81 1.34 33.24 28.10
CA LYS A 81 0.92 34.15 27.03
C LYS A 81 2.11 34.61 26.20
N ASP A 82 1.99 34.47 24.88
CA ASP A 82 2.97 34.86 23.85
C ASP A 82 4.38 34.19 24.02
N THR A 83 4.46 33.11 24.82
CA THR A 83 5.72 32.42 25.12
C THR A 83 5.63 30.91 24.91
N MET A 84 4.55 30.26 25.39
CA MET A 84 4.42 28.80 25.30
C MET A 84 4.07 28.37 23.87
N ILE A 85 4.77 27.36 23.40
CA ILE A 85 4.37 26.57 22.21
C ILE A 85 3.99 25.17 22.71
N ASN A 86 2.69 24.85 22.74
CA ASN A 86 2.23 23.56 23.17
C ASN A 86 2.23 22.58 21.98
N ALA A 87 3.16 21.60 21.98
CA ALA A 87 3.34 20.67 20.89
C ALA A 87 2.07 19.87 20.58
N SER A 88 1.30 19.46 21.60
CA SER A 88 0.04 18.76 21.38
C SER A 88 -1.00 19.61 20.64
N ASN A 89 -1.08 20.90 20.93
CA ASN A 89 -1.98 21.82 20.23
C ASN A 89 -1.56 22.01 18.77
N VAL A 90 -0.26 22.16 18.50
CA VAL A 90 0.29 22.27 17.14
C VAL A 90 0.07 20.98 16.35
N ALA A 91 0.18 19.80 17.00
CA ALA A 91 -0.12 18.51 16.39
C ALA A 91 -1.60 18.40 15.94
N MET A 92 -2.52 18.86 16.77
CA MET A 92 -3.95 18.90 16.41
C MET A 92 -4.21 19.90 15.25
N GLU A 93 -3.51 21.05 15.24
CA GLU A 93 -3.61 22.02 14.16
C GLU A 93 -3.07 21.44 12.84
N PHE A 94 -1.92 20.77 12.86
CA PHE A 94 -1.36 20.07 11.70
C PHE A 94 -2.36 19.04 11.15
N HIS A 95 -2.88 18.17 12.01
CA HIS A 95 -3.86 17.17 11.58
C HIS A 95 -5.16 17.80 11.04
N GLY A 96 -5.61 18.88 11.67
CA GLY A 96 -6.81 19.61 11.26
C GLY A 96 -6.69 20.35 9.93
N ALA A 97 -5.47 20.64 9.47
CA ALA A 97 -5.20 21.25 8.17
C ALA A 97 -5.26 20.25 7.01
N LEU A 98 -5.18 18.92 7.28
CA LEU A 98 -5.32 17.89 6.25
C LEU A 98 -6.78 17.74 5.81
N PRO A 99 -7.04 17.39 4.53
CA PRO A 99 -8.40 17.24 4.02
C PRO A 99 -9.20 16.15 4.75
N VAL A 100 -10.28 16.54 5.41
CA VAL A 100 -11.13 15.63 6.21
C VAL A 100 -11.70 14.48 5.37
N MET A 101 -12.01 14.73 4.09
CA MET A 101 -12.60 13.72 3.20
C MET A 101 -11.54 12.84 2.49
N ALA A 102 -10.26 13.03 2.80
CA ALA A 102 -9.19 12.18 2.27
C ALA A 102 -8.64 11.25 3.38
N ARG A 103 -9.52 10.46 3.96
CA ARG A 103 -9.24 9.46 5.00
C ARG A 103 -9.71 8.07 4.57
N PRO A 104 -9.18 6.97 5.12
CA PRO A 104 -9.66 5.63 4.79
C PRO A 104 -11.18 5.48 4.95
N GLU A 105 -11.76 6.09 6.00
CA GLU A 105 -13.18 6.01 6.33
C GLU A 105 -14.09 6.73 5.34
N THR A 106 -13.53 7.57 4.46
CA THR A 106 -14.28 8.42 3.52
C THR A 106 -13.87 8.21 2.06
N THR A 107 -13.03 7.22 1.78
CA THR A 107 -12.49 6.97 0.44
C THR A 107 -12.71 5.53 -0.01
N GLU A 108 -12.93 5.33 -1.31
CA GLU A 108 -13.15 4.03 -1.94
C GLU A 108 -12.45 3.92 -3.31
N GLY A 109 -12.43 2.73 -3.87
CA GLY A 109 -11.86 2.47 -5.19
C GLY A 109 -10.43 3.00 -5.31
N ARG A 110 -10.19 3.89 -6.29
CA ARG A 110 -8.88 4.49 -6.54
C ARG A 110 -8.60 5.77 -5.75
N GLN A 111 -9.51 6.18 -4.88
CA GLN A 111 -9.32 7.39 -4.07
C GLN A 111 -8.23 7.17 -3.03
N GLY A 112 -7.24 8.05 -3.02
CA GLY A 112 -6.14 8.01 -2.05
C GLY A 112 -6.48 8.74 -0.75
N PHE A 113 -5.63 8.53 0.27
CA PHE A 113 -5.88 9.06 1.62
C PHE A 113 -4.61 9.43 2.38
N TYR A 114 -4.81 10.18 3.48
CA TYR A 114 -3.90 10.34 4.61
C TYR A 114 -4.52 9.56 5.78
N HIS A 115 -3.81 8.61 6.34
CA HIS A 115 -4.28 7.86 7.50
C HIS A 115 -3.35 8.11 8.70
N LEU A 116 -3.89 8.76 9.73
CA LEU A 116 -3.19 8.93 11.00
C LEU A 116 -3.22 7.58 11.74
N CYS A 117 -2.07 6.92 11.85
CA CYS A 117 -1.94 5.63 12.51
C CYS A 117 -1.60 5.78 14.00
N GLN A 118 -0.83 6.82 14.33
CA GLN A 118 -0.31 7.00 15.69
C GLN A 118 -0.23 8.48 16.02
N MET A 119 -0.56 8.80 17.27
CA MET A 119 -0.42 10.15 17.84
C MET A 119 0.02 10.04 19.29
N TYR A 120 1.14 10.67 19.60
CA TYR A 120 1.69 10.80 20.95
C TYR A 120 2.04 12.26 21.21
N GLY A 121 1.91 12.73 22.43
CA GLY A 121 2.41 14.06 22.72
C GLY A 121 2.10 14.59 24.11
N ASP A 122 2.89 15.60 24.47
CA ASP A 122 2.70 16.45 25.62
C ASP A 122 2.92 17.92 25.22
N VAL A 123 3.21 18.80 26.18
CA VAL A 123 3.46 20.21 25.93
C VAL A 123 4.77 20.45 25.17
N THR A 124 5.79 19.58 25.39
CA THR A 124 7.16 19.76 24.89
C THR A 124 7.41 19.08 23.57
N THR A 125 6.77 17.92 23.32
CA THR A 125 6.98 17.16 22.09
C THR A 125 5.73 16.41 21.71
N ALA A 126 5.42 16.38 20.40
CA ALA A 126 4.38 15.51 19.87
C ALA A 126 4.88 14.83 18.59
N LYS A 127 4.35 13.64 18.31
CA LYS A 127 4.62 12.89 17.09
C LYS A 127 3.33 12.36 16.50
N LEU A 128 3.19 12.50 15.18
CA LEU A 128 2.10 11.96 14.38
C LEU A 128 2.70 11.00 13.33
N GLY A 129 2.20 9.78 13.29
CA GLY A 129 2.56 8.78 12.28
C GLY A 129 1.45 8.62 11.25
N TYR A 130 1.78 8.81 9.99
CA TYR A 130 0.84 8.68 8.87
C TYR A 130 1.28 7.63 7.87
N ILE A 131 0.31 7.01 7.22
CA ILE A 131 0.50 6.37 5.93
C ILE A 131 -0.25 7.15 4.86
N LEU A 132 0.40 7.33 3.71
CA LEU A 132 -0.14 8.03 2.54
C LEU A 132 -0.33 7.01 1.42
N ARG A 133 -1.48 7.04 0.76
CA ARG A 133 -1.82 6.13 -0.34
C ARG A 133 -2.46 6.89 -1.48
N ASP A 134 -2.09 6.54 -2.71
CA ASP A 134 -2.82 6.93 -3.92
C ASP A 134 -2.44 5.99 -5.08
N HIS A 135 -3.41 5.65 -5.95
CA HIS A 135 -3.12 4.89 -7.17
C HIS A 135 -2.33 5.73 -8.18
N ASP A 136 -2.53 7.04 -8.18
CA ASP A 136 -1.83 7.98 -9.03
C ASP A 136 -0.57 8.52 -8.33
N ALA A 137 0.60 8.32 -8.94
CA ALA A 137 1.87 8.76 -8.38
C ALA A 137 1.96 10.29 -8.20
N ALA A 138 1.38 11.07 -9.12
CA ALA A 138 1.38 12.53 -9.02
C ALA A 138 0.48 12.99 -7.86
N LYS A 139 -0.65 12.32 -7.61
CA LYS A 139 -1.51 12.60 -6.46
C LYS A 139 -0.86 12.19 -5.15
N LEU A 140 -0.09 11.09 -5.12
CA LEU A 140 0.71 10.76 -3.93
C LEU A 140 1.77 11.83 -3.68
N GLN A 141 2.46 12.30 -4.72
CA GLN A 141 3.43 13.38 -4.58
C GLN A 141 2.76 14.66 -4.05
N PHE A 142 1.62 15.04 -4.60
CA PHE A 142 0.83 16.17 -4.07
C PHE A 142 0.50 16.02 -2.59
N LYS A 143 0.17 14.80 -2.12
CA LYS A 143 -0.08 14.55 -0.70
C LYS A 143 1.16 14.79 0.16
N LYS A 144 2.34 14.39 -0.33
CA LYS A 144 3.61 14.63 0.37
C LYS A 144 3.93 16.13 0.44
N ASP A 145 3.78 16.82 -0.68
CA ASP A 145 4.03 18.26 -0.78
C ASP A 145 3.09 19.04 0.15
N ASN A 146 1.81 18.68 0.18
CA ASN A 146 0.83 19.30 1.08
C ASN A 146 1.19 19.15 2.57
N MET A 147 1.76 18.00 2.98
CA MET A 147 2.22 17.84 4.36
C MET A 147 3.41 18.77 4.66
N GLN A 148 4.31 18.96 3.70
CA GLN A 148 5.43 19.90 3.85
C GLN A 148 4.94 21.34 3.90
N ASP A 149 3.99 21.71 3.03
CA ASP A 149 3.42 23.07 3.00
C ASP A 149 2.74 23.43 4.34
N ILE A 150 2.02 22.46 4.95
CA ILE A 150 1.42 22.64 6.28
C ILE A 150 2.52 22.84 7.34
N ALA A 151 3.60 22.06 7.30
CA ALA A 151 4.72 22.23 8.22
C ALA A 151 5.38 23.59 8.07
N ASP A 152 5.61 24.04 6.85
CA ASP A 152 6.20 25.34 6.54
C ASP A 152 5.31 26.49 7.03
N TYR A 153 3.99 26.38 6.83
CA TYR A 153 3.03 27.34 7.38
C TYR A 153 3.10 27.41 8.91
N LEU A 154 3.10 26.27 9.60
CA LEU A 154 3.18 26.21 11.06
C LEU A 154 4.54 26.69 11.60
N ASN A 155 5.63 26.41 10.90
CA ASN A 155 6.94 26.95 11.20
C ASN A 155 6.97 28.48 11.05
N GLY A 156 6.28 29.04 10.06
CA GLY A 156 6.10 30.48 9.92
C GLY A 156 5.32 31.11 11.10
N LYS A 157 4.35 30.35 11.63
CA LYS A 157 3.49 30.81 12.75
C LYS A 157 4.14 30.66 14.11
N TYR A 158 4.84 29.58 14.40
CA TYR A 158 5.34 29.21 15.72
C TYR A 158 6.85 29.34 15.86
N GLY A 159 7.58 29.52 14.77
CA GLY A 159 9.03 29.60 14.71
C GLY A 159 9.66 28.43 13.95
N ALA A 160 10.76 28.69 13.27
CA ALA A 160 11.47 27.70 12.47
C ALA A 160 11.89 26.48 13.33
N GLY A 161 11.67 25.26 12.78
CA GLY A 161 12.02 24.02 13.46
C GLY A 161 10.97 23.53 14.49
N THR A 162 9.82 24.21 14.60
CA THR A 162 8.72 23.76 15.45
C THR A 162 8.09 22.48 14.89
N VAL A 163 7.97 22.35 13.56
CA VAL A 163 7.40 21.19 12.89
C VAL A 163 8.38 20.61 11.88
N GLU A 164 8.68 19.33 12.02
CA GLU A 164 9.53 18.57 11.10
C GLU A 164 8.71 17.44 10.48
N VAL A 165 8.85 17.25 9.16
CA VAL A 165 8.18 16.17 8.42
C VAL A 165 9.23 15.30 7.76
N GLU A 166 9.23 14.01 8.09
CA GLU A 166 10.03 12.99 7.44
C GLU A 166 9.12 12.08 6.64
N ILE A 167 9.37 11.92 5.33
CA ILE A 167 8.57 11.08 4.44
C ILE A 167 9.45 10.03 3.79
N LYS A 168 8.99 8.76 3.83
CA LYS A 168 9.66 7.62 3.20
C LYS A 168 8.69 6.91 2.28
N ASP A 169 9.09 6.71 1.01
CA ASP A 169 8.36 5.88 0.08
C ASP A 169 8.46 4.40 0.49
N SER A 170 7.37 3.67 0.30
CA SER A 170 7.31 2.23 0.62
C SER A 170 7.26 1.40 -0.66
N TYR A 171 6.11 1.32 -1.31
CA TYR A 171 5.93 0.57 -2.54
C TYR A 171 5.25 1.41 -3.63
N ARG A 172 5.25 0.89 -4.86
CA ARG A 172 4.73 1.59 -6.03
C ARG A 172 3.65 0.78 -6.71
N ASN A 173 2.77 1.46 -7.44
CA ASN A 173 1.77 0.83 -8.29
C ASN A 173 2.45 0.02 -9.40
N MET A 174 2.09 -1.26 -9.52
CA MET A 174 2.65 -2.17 -10.54
C MET A 174 2.14 -1.91 -11.96
N LEU A 175 1.06 -1.14 -12.12
CA LEU A 175 0.39 -0.92 -13.42
C LEU A 175 1.38 -0.51 -14.51
N GLU A 176 2.36 0.35 -14.20
CA GLU A 176 3.37 0.80 -15.16
C GLU A 176 4.20 -0.36 -15.70
N LYS A 177 4.49 -1.36 -14.85
CA LYS A 177 5.27 -2.56 -15.20
C LYS A 177 4.43 -3.62 -15.90
N ILE A 178 3.13 -3.67 -15.63
CA ILE A 178 2.21 -4.63 -16.26
C ILE A 178 1.75 -4.17 -17.65
N LYS A 179 1.58 -2.86 -17.89
CA LYS A 179 1.12 -2.31 -19.18
C LYS A 179 1.87 -2.87 -20.41
N PRO A 180 3.21 -2.98 -20.43
CA PRO A 180 3.93 -3.57 -21.58
C PRO A 180 3.64 -5.07 -21.76
N HIS A 181 3.13 -5.74 -20.74
CA HIS A 181 2.86 -7.18 -20.70
C HIS A 181 1.36 -7.47 -20.55
N PHE A 182 0.50 -6.65 -21.16
CA PHE A 182 -0.94 -6.73 -20.95
C PHE A 182 -1.57 -8.05 -21.43
N HIS A 183 -0.85 -8.83 -22.23
CA HIS A 183 -1.22 -10.21 -22.58
C HIS A 183 -1.42 -11.11 -21.34
N LEU A 184 -0.78 -10.80 -20.21
CA LEU A 184 -0.99 -11.52 -18.95
C LEU A 184 -2.42 -11.33 -18.45
N ILE A 185 -2.93 -10.11 -18.52
CA ILE A 185 -4.30 -9.81 -18.11
C ILE A 185 -5.31 -10.49 -19.05
N GLU A 186 -5.06 -10.47 -20.37
CA GLU A 186 -5.89 -11.18 -21.34
C GLU A 186 -5.90 -12.69 -21.09
N THR A 187 -4.75 -13.25 -20.69
CA THR A 187 -4.63 -14.67 -20.36
C THR A 187 -5.38 -15.00 -19.07
N ALA A 188 -5.24 -14.17 -18.03
CA ALA A 188 -5.99 -14.32 -16.78
C ALA A 188 -7.50 -14.24 -17.01
N ARG A 189 -8.00 -13.27 -17.79
CA ARG A 189 -9.42 -13.18 -18.18
C ARG A 189 -9.95 -14.45 -18.84
N LYS A 190 -9.16 -15.04 -19.74
CA LYS A 190 -9.54 -16.31 -20.40
C LYS A 190 -9.57 -17.45 -19.41
N ALA A 191 -8.56 -17.55 -18.54
CA ALA A 191 -8.48 -18.61 -17.53
C ALA A 191 -9.65 -18.55 -16.54
N VAL A 192 -10.00 -17.37 -16.05
CA VAL A 192 -11.14 -17.15 -15.16
C VAL A 192 -12.46 -17.62 -15.83
N ARG A 193 -12.69 -17.21 -17.09
CA ARG A 193 -13.88 -17.68 -17.84
C ARG A 193 -13.88 -19.19 -18.06
N MET A 194 -12.73 -19.79 -18.31
CA MET A 194 -12.62 -21.25 -18.47
C MET A 194 -12.92 -21.99 -17.15
N ALA A 195 -12.69 -21.34 -16.00
CA ALA A 195 -13.10 -21.85 -14.69
C ALA A 195 -14.59 -21.64 -14.39
N GLY A 196 -15.36 -21.04 -15.31
CA GLY A 196 -16.80 -20.79 -15.13
C GLY A 196 -17.12 -19.52 -14.32
N LEU A 197 -16.14 -18.65 -14.13
CA LEU A 197 -16.29 -17.40 -13.41
C LEU A 197 -16.25 -16.19 -14.35
N GLU A 198 -16.78 -15.07 -13.90
CA GLU A 198 -16.62 -13.78 -14.60
C GLU A 198 -15.37 -13.06 -14.09
N PRO A 199 -14.45 -12.63 -14.97
CA PRO A 199 -13.28 -11.88 -14.56
C PRO A 199 -13.66 -10.45 -14.12
N VAL A 200 -13.22 -10.06 -12.95
CA VAL A 200 -13.38 -8.73 -12.38
C VAL A 200 -12.02 -8.08 -12.19
N GLU A 201 -11.84 -6.87 -12.69
CA GLU A 201 -10.59 -6.12 -12.52
C GLU A 201 -10.71 -5.20 -11.32
N VAL A 202 -9.91 -5.47 -10.29
CA VAL A 202 -9.99 -4.79 -9.00
C VAL A 202 -8.71 -4.03 -8.73
N PRO A 203 -8.78 -2.73 -8.41
CA PRO A 203 -7.61 -1.98 -7.93
C PRO A 203 -7.35 -2.31 -6.46
N VAL A 204 -6.17 -2.83 -6.16
CA VAL A 204 -5.77 -3.17 -4.78
C VAL A 204 -5.55 -1.91 -3.95
N ARG A 205 -6.19 -1.81 -2.81
CA ARG A 205 -6.03 -0.70 -1.86
C ARG A 205 -4.90 -0.94 -0.85
N GLY A 206 -3.89 -1.68 -1.23
CA GLY A 206 -2.73 -2.07 -0.42
C GLY A 206 -1.49 -2.26 -1.28
N GLY A 207 -0.52 -3.00 -0.74
CA GLY A 207 0.63 -3.56 -1.43
C GLY A 207 0.39 -5.04 -1.73
N THR A 208 1.28 -5.66 -2.49
CA THR A 208 1.30 -7.09 -2.79
C THR A 208 2.71 -7.46 -3.25
N ASP A 209 3.13 -8.68 -3.01
CA ASP A 209 4.39 -9.22 -3.53
C ASP A 209 4.49 -9.09 -5.06
N GLY A 210 3.37 -9.22 -5.76
CA GLY A 210 3.30 -9.02 -7.21
C GLY A 210 3.76 -7.62 -7.65
N ALA A 211 3.51 -6.59 -6.85
CA ALA A 211 4.00 -5.24 -7.13
C ALA A 211 5.53 -5.16 -6.98
N THR A 212 6.09 -5.70 -5.90
CA THR A 212 7.54 -5.74 -5.65
C THR A 212 8.25 -6.54 -6.74
N LEU A 213 7.75 -7.74 -7.08
CA LEU A 213 8.29 -8.58 -8.16
C LEU A 213 8.25 -7.86 -9.52
N SER A 214 7.14 -7.16 -9.82
CA SER A 214 7.00 -6.40 -11.07
C SER A 214 8.02 -5.27 -11.18
N TRP A 215 8.27 -4.54 -10.10
CA TRP A 215 9.29 -3.49 -10.07
C TRP A 215 10.72 -4.04 -10.13
N ASN A 216 10.94 -5.25 -9.64
CA ASN A 216 12.22 -5.95 -9.70
C ASN A 216 12.45 -6.70 -11.02
N GLY A 217 11.54 -6.57 -12.00
CA GLY A 217 11.73 -7.06 -13.36
C GLY A 217 10.99 -8.36 -13.72
N LEU A 218 10.13 -8.88 -12.83
CA LEU A 218 9.25 -10.00 -13.11
C LEU A 218 7.79 -9.51 -13.14
N PRO A 219 7.21 -9.20 -14.31
CA PRO A 219 5.81 -8.77 -14.40
C PRO A 219 4.88 -9.79 -13.76
N CYS A 220 4.16 -9.40 -12.70
CA CYS A 220 3.44 -10.32 -11.84
C CYS A 220 2.12 -9.71 -11.35
N PRO A 221 1.03 -9.78 -12.15
CA PRO A 221 -0.30 -9.45 -11.67
C PRO A 221 -0.78 -10.47 -10.63
N ASN A 222 -1.74 -10.07 -9.80
CA ASN A 222 -2.31 -10.87 -8.74
C ASN A 222 -3.66 -11.47 -9.15
N LEU A 223 -3.96 -12.66 -8.66
CA LEU A 223 -5.23 -13.38 -8.89
C LEU A 223 -5.93 -13.63 -7.56
N GLY A 224 -7.25 -13.57 -7.59
CA GLY A 224 -8.10 -13.84 -6.43
C GLY A 224 -7.96 -15.27 -5.89
N THR A 225 -8.02 -15.39 -4.58
CA THR A 225 -7.98 -16.67 -3.85
C THR A 225 -9.35 -17.25 -3.56
N GLY A 226 -10.40 -16.40 -3.58
CA GLY A 226 -11.74 -16.77 -3.12
C GLY A 226 -11.83 -16.92 -1.60
N GLY A 227 -10.93 -16.28 -0.85
CA GLY A 227 -10.98 -16.21 0.61
C GLY A 227 -11.92 -15.09 1.09
N PHE A 228 -12.22 -15.11 2.39
CA PHE A 228 -13.11 -14.15 3.05
C PHE A 228 -12.55 -13.72 4.38
N ASN A 229 -12.88 -12.48 4.78
CA ASN A 229 -12.53 -11.91 6.09
C ASN A 229 -11.03 -11.86 6.37
N PHE A 230 -10.23 -11.57 5.35
CA PHE A 230 -8.78 -11.47 5.44
C PHE A 230 -8.33 -10.64 6.65
N HIS A 231 -7.27 -11.08 7.34
CA HIS A 231 -6.73 -10.50 8.56
C HIS A 231 -7.71 -10.51 9.76
N GLY A 232 -8.84 -11.18 9.64
CA GLY A 232 -9.84 -11.29 10.71
C GLY A 232 -9.81 -12.63 11.43
N VAL A 233 -10.39 -12.66 12.63
CA VAL A 233 -10.52 -13.92 13.41
C VAL A 233 -11.46 -14.95 12.76
N CYS A 234 -12.23 -14.55 11.77
CA CYS A 234 -13.14 -15.39 11.00
C CYS A 234 -12.66 -15.55 9.54
N GLU A 235 -11.38 -15.40 9.30
CA GLU A 235 -10.80 -15.64 7.97
C GLU A 235 -11.04 -17.09 7.54
N CYS A 236 -11.53 -17.27 6.33
CA CYS A 236 -11.89 -18.59 5.81
C CYS A 236 -11.88 -18.61 4.28
N THR A 237 -11.83 -19.81 3.73
CA THR A 237 -12.06 -20.09 2.30
C THR A 237 -12.98 -21.29 2.18
N THR A 238 -13.62 -21.44 1.02
CA THR A 238 -14.42 -22.63 0.71
C THR A 238 -13.55 -23.74 0.13
N ALA A 239 -14.05 -24.98 0.20
CA ALA A 239 -13.37 -26.15 -0.34
C ALA A 239 -13.69 -26.41 -1.84
N GLU A 240 -14.45 -25.52 -2.47
CA GLU A 240 -14.90 -25.67 -3.87
C GLU A 240 -13.92 -25.00 -4.85
#